data_f46692b2bad165bd36b3b582c2235803
#
_entry.id   f46692b2bad165bd36b3b582c2235803
#
_cell.length_a   1.000
_cell.length_b   1.000
_cell.length_c   1.000
_cell.angle_alpha   90.00
_cell.angle_beta   90.00
_cell.angle_gamma   90.00
#
_symmetry.space_group_name_H-M   'P 1'
#
loop_
_entity.id
_entity.type
_entity.pdbx_description
1 polymer ?
#
loop_
_entity_poly.entity_id
_entity_poly.type
_entity_poly.pdbx_seq_one_letter_code
_entity_poly.pdbx_strand_id
1 'polypeptide(L)'
;VVIVDDEILGKPVDKADADRMLRLLSGRTHQVMTGVCLVAEGWEKRFSVTTDVTFKILSDEEINYYITTYKPFDKAGAYGIQEWIGYIGVTALKGSYYNVMGLPVQRIYEALNAKQ
;
A
#
# COMPACT_ATOMS: atom_id res chain seq x y z
N VAL A 1 -2.00 -1.58 5.79
CA VAL A 1 -1.33 -2.88 5.90
C VAL A 1 -1.02 -3.40 4.50
N VAL A 2 0.18 -3.85 4.30
CA VAL A 2 0.63 -4.49 3.04
C VAL A 2 0.81 -5.97 3.30
N ILE A 3 0.16 -6.80 2.50
CA ILE A 3 0.17 -8.26 2.66
C ILE A 3 0.64 -8.91 1.35
N VAL A 4 1.65 -9.78 1.44
CA VAL A 4 2.15 -10.55 0.30
C VAL A 4 2.48 -11.97 0.77
N ASP A 5 1.99 -12.99 0.06
CA ASP A 5 2.23 -14.40 0.38
C ASP A 5 2.00 -14.72 1.87
N ASP A 6 0.88 -14.21 2.43
CA ASP A 6 0.50 -14.35 3.84
C ASP A 6 1.42 -13.65 4.85
N GLU A 7 2.41 -12.88 4.38
CA GLU A 7 3.27 -12.07 5.24
C GLU A 7 2.74 -10.63 5.28
N ILE A 8 2.65 -10.07 6.49
CA ILE A 8 2.29 -8.68 6.70
C ILE A 8 3.57 -7.87 6.77
N LEU A 9 3.71 -6.89 5.86
CA LEU A 9 4.89 -6.04 5.81
C LEU A 9 4.62 -4.73 6.55
N GLY A 10 5.41 -4.46 7.57
CA GLY A 10 5.43 -3.17 8.25
C GLY A 10 6.38 -2.20 7.58
N LYS A 11 6.76 -1.15 8.31
CA LYS A 11 7.79 -0.22 7.87
C LYS A 11 9.15 -0.90 7.97
N PRO A 12 10.04 -0.73 6.99
CA PRO A 12 11.37 -1.32 7.07
C PRO A 12 12.19 -0.70 8.19
N VAL A 13 12.96 -1.54 8.90
CA VAL A 13 13.79 -1.08 10.03
C VAL A 13 15.13 -0.51 9.57
N ASP A 14 15.60 -0.92 8.38
CA ASP A 14 16.85 -0.46 7.79
C ASP A 14 16.85 -0.71 6.28
N LYS A 15 17.98 -0.40 5.63
CA LYS A 15 18.14 -0.57 4.18
C LYS A 15 18.00 -2.03 3.76
N ALA A 16 18.57 -2.96 4.51
CA ALA A 16 18.50 -4.39 4.20
C ALA A 16 17.06 -4.89 4.26
N ASP A 17 16.29 -4.43 5.23
CA ASP A 17 14.89 -4.79 5.38
C ASP A 17 14.05 -4.21 4.25
N ALA A 18 14.30 -2.97 3.84
CA ALA A 18 13.63 -2.36 2.70
C ALA A 18 13.92 -3.12 1.40
N ASP A 19 15.17 -3.52 1.19
CA ASP A 19 15.58 -4.33 0.05
C ASP A 19 14.84 -5.67 0.03
N ARG A 20 14.77 -6.35 1.18
CA ARG A 20 14.04 -7.60 1.32
C ARG A 20 12.56 -7.44 0.95
N MET A 21 11.92 -6.38 1.45
CA MET A 21 10.51 -6.12 1.17
C MET A 21 10.25 -5.90 -0.31
N LEU A 22 11.04 -5.05 -0.97
CA LEU A 22 10.88 -4.78 -2.39
C LEU A 22 11.14 -6.00 -3.26
N ARG A 23 12.10 -6.85 -2.89
CA ARG A 23 12.34 -8.12 -3.59
C ARG A 23 11.16 -9.08 -3.42
N LEU A 24 10.54 -9.09 -2.26
CA LEU A 24 9.36 -9.91 -2.00
C LEU A 24 8.17 -9.44 -2.83
N LEU A 25 8.00 -8.13 -3.00
CA LEU A 25 6.92 -7.56 -3.81
C LEU A 25 7.17 -7.67 -5.31
N SER A 26 8.43 -7.75 -5.73
CA SER A 26 8.84 -7.78 -7.14
C SER A 26 8.18 -8.96 -7.88
N GLY A 27 7.55 -8.67 -9.02
CA GLY A 27 6.93 -9.68 -9.87
C GLY A 27 5.71 -10.38 -9.29
N ARG A 28 5.10 -9.82 -8.23
CA ARG A 28 3.96 -10.43 -7.55
C ARG A 28 2.81 -9.45 -7.40
N THR A 29 1.65 -10.02 -7.06
CA THR A 29 0.49 -9.23 -6.64
C THR A 29 0.41 -9.29 -5.13
N HIS A 30 0.32 -8.12 -4.50
CA HIS A 30 0.12 -8.01 -3.08
C HIS A 30 -1.15 -7.24 -2.78
N GLN A 31 -1.60 -7.27 -1.52
CA GLN A 31 -2.79 -6.58 -1.07
C GLN A 31 -2.41 -5.41 -0.19
N VAL A 32 -3.11 -4.29 -0.37
CA VAL A 32 -3.08 -3.16 0.55
C VAL A 32 -4.45 -3.08 1.21
N MET A 33 -4.48 -3.26 2.52
CA MET A 33 -5.72 -3.25 3.30
C MET A 33 -5.73 -2.09 4.27
N THR A 34 -6.80 -1.32 4.28
CA THR A 34 -7.01 -0.22 5.21
C THR A 34 -8.28 -0.46 6.01
N GLY A 35 -8.16 -0.49 7.33
CA GLY A 35 -9.31 -0.51 8.24
C GLY A 35 -9.80 0.91 8.47
N VAL A 36 -11.11 1.11 8.44
CA VAL A 36 -11.75 2.41 8.66
C VAL A 36 -12.78 2.28 9.77
N CYS A 37 -12.75 3.22 10.72
CA CYS A 37 -13.77 3.35 11.76
C CYS A 37 -14.30 4.78 11.70
N LEU A 38 -15.61 4.92 11.42
CA LEU A 38 -16.29 6.20 11.42
C LEU A 38 -17.20 6.25 12.63
N VAL A 39 -17.06 7.30 13.44
CA VAL A 39 -17.80 7.46 14.68
C VAL A 39 -18.48 8.82 14.71
N ALA A 40 -19.77 8.83 15.03
CA ALA A 40 -20.53 10.04 15.34
C ALA A 40 -21.46 9.70 16.49
N GLU A 41 -22.05 10.72 17.10
CA GLU A 41 -22.96 10.50 18.24
C GLU A 41 -24.09 9.54 17.88
N GLY A 42 -24.18 8.44 18.63
CA GLY A 42 -25.18 7.40 18.41
C GLY A 42 -25.01 6.58 17.14
N TRP A 43 -23.84 6.66 16.48
CA TRP A 43 -23.60 5.97 15.22
C TRP A 43 -22.13 5.58 15.10
N GLU A 44 -21.89 4.35 14.64
CA GLU A 44 -20.54 3.86 14.37
C GLU A 44 -20.58 2.93 13.16
N LYS A 45 -19.58 3.03 12.30
CA LYS A 45 -19.40 2.11 11.19
C LYS A 45 -17.95 1.74 11.04
N ARG A 46 -17.69 0.41 10.95
CA ARG A 46 -16.36 -0.16 10.73
C ARG A 46 -16.36 -0.94 9.43
N PHE A 47 -15.33 -0.79 8.65
CA PHE A 47 -15.15 -1.57 7.43
C PHE A 47 -13.69 -1.58 7.04
N SER A 48 -13.32 -2.49 6.11
CA SER A 48 -11.99 -2.52 5.52
C SER A 48 -12.08 -2.40 4.02
N VAL A 49 -11.04 -1.84 3.42
CA VAL A 49 -10.90 -1.71 1.96
C VAL A 49 -9.60 -2.38 1.55
N THR A 50 -9.69 -3.30 0.59
CA THR A 50 -8.54 -4.05 0.08
C THR A 50 -8.34 -3.74 -1.39
N THR A 51 -7.09 -3.51 -1.78
CA THR A 51 -6.70 -3.24 -3.17
C THR A 51 -5.57 -4.17 -3.54
N ASP A 52 -5.68 -4.82 -4.70
CA ASP A 52 -4.62 -5.66 -5.26
C ASP A 52 -3.70 -4.80 -6.11
N VAL A 53 -2.40 -4.89 -5.85
CA VAL A 53 -1.37 -4.16 -6.59
C VAL A 53 -0.38 -5.17 -7.13
N THR A 54 -0.12 -5.10 -8.44
CA THR A 54 0.83 -5.99 -9.12
C THR A 54 2.05 -5.20 -9.54
N PHE A 55 3.23 -5.68 -9.14
CA PHE A 55 4.51 -5.14 -9.60
C PHE A 55 5.10 -5.97 -10.72
N LYS A 56 5.79 -5.30 -11.64
CA LYS A 56 6.72 -5.98 -12.54
C LYS A 56 7.87 -6.58 -11.75
N ILE A 57 8.70 -7.39 -12.39
CA ILE A 57 9.97 -7.82 -11.80
C ILE A 57 10.88 -6.59 -11.73
N LEU A 58 11.27 -6.22 -10.49
CA LEU A 58 12.17 -5.09 -10.26
C LEU A 58 13.60 -5.57 -10.35
N SER A 59 14.45 -4.78 -11.01
CA SER A 59 15.89 -5.08 -11.08
C SER A 59 16.58 -4.69 -9.77
N ASP A 60 17.76 -5.27 -9.54
CA ASP A 60 18.59 -4.90 -8.39
C ASP A 60 18.92 -3.42 -8.39
N GLU A 61 19.20 -2.87 -9.58
CA GLU A 61 19.52 -1.45 -9.76
C GLU A 61 18.34 -0.56 -9.43
N GLU A 62 17.13 -0.93 -9.85
CA GLU A 62 15.92 -0.18 -9.57
C GLU A 62 15.63 -0.15 -8.08
N ILE A 63 15.74 -1.30 -7.41
CA ILE A 63 15.53 -1.41 -5.98
C ILE A 63 16.54 -0.54 -5.23
N ASN A 64 17.82 -0.67 -5.55
CA ASN A 64 18.87 0.09 -4.88
C ASN A 64 18.73 1.60 -5.10
N TYR A 65 18.42 2.01 -6.32
CA TYR A 65 18.18 3.42 -6.65
C TYR A 65 17.04 4.00 -5.81
N TYR A 66 15.92 3.28 -5.75
CA TYR A 66 14.75 3.74 -5.03
C TYR A 66 15.03 3.90 -3.53
N ILE A 67 15.62 2.90 -2.90
CA ILE A 67 15.92 2.94 -1.48
C ILE A 67 16.90 4.07 -1.15
N THR A 68 17.94 4.21 -1.95
CA THR A 68 18.99 5.22 -1.72
C THR A 68 18.46 6.63 -1.93
N THR A 69 17.63 6.83 -2.93
CA THR A 69 17.15 8.17 -3.33
C THR A 69 15.92 8.60 -2.53
N TYR A 70 14.97 7.70 -2.31
CA TYR A 70 13.67 8.04 -1.72
C TYR A 70 13.55 7.68 -0.25
N LYS A 71 14.42 6.81 0.26
CA LYS A 71 14.48 6.42 1.69
C LYS A 71 13.10 6.05 2.24
N PRO A 72 12.47 4.98 1.74
CA PRO A 72 11.07 4.64 2.04
C PRO A 72 10.89 3.96 3.41
N PHE A 73 11.58 4.43 4.45
CA PHE A 73 11.58 3.79 5.76
C PHE A 73 10.34 4.12 6.58
N ASP A 74 9.57 5.11 6.15
CA ASP A 74 8.33 5.53 6.79
C ASP A 74 7.08 4.86 6.17
N LYS A 75 7.27 3.94 5.22
CA LYS A 75 6.19 3.33 4.47
C LYS A 75 6.12 1.82 4.68
N ALA A 76 4.92 1.30 4.96
CA ALA A 76 4.68 -0.14 4.99
C ALA A 76 4.98 -0.75 3.62
N GLY A 77 5.69 -1.90 3.60
CA GLY A 77 6.09 -2.54 2.34
C GLY A 77 7.23 -1.83 1.63
N ALA A 78 7.78 -0.77 2.20
CA ALA A 78 8.90 0.00 1.69
C ALA A 78 8.62 0.70 0.36
N TYR A 79 7.36 1.08 0.05
CA TYR A 79 7.10 1.83 -1.18
C TYR A 79 5.93 2.80 -1.05
N GLY A 80 5.96 3.86 -1.87
CA GLY A 80 4.84 4.77 -2.05
C GLY A 80 4.40 4.74 -3.52
N ILE A 81 3.13 4.43 -3.77
CA ILE A 81 2.61 4.27 -5.13
C ILE A 81 2.68 5.58 -5.94
N GLN A 82 2.65 6.71 -5.26
CA GLN A 82 2.70 8.03 -5.90
C GLN A 82 4.12 8.52 -6.15
N GLU A 83 5.11 7.69 -5.83
CA GLU A 83 6.52 7.98 -6.09
C GLU A 83 6.99 7.28 -7.36
N TRP A 84 8.26 7.53 -7.73
CA TRP A 84 8.87 6.95 -8.93
C TRP A 84 8.65 5.44 -9.06
N ILE A 85 8.73 4.70 -7.95
CA ILE A 85 8.55 3.24 -7.94
C ILE A 85 7.16 2.82 -8.43
N GLY A 86 6.13 3.62 -8.14
CA GLY A 86 4.78 3.36 -8.62
C GLY A 86 4.67 3.51 -10.13
N TYR A 87 5.33 4.51 -10.69
CA TYR A 87 5.34 4.74 -12.14
C TYR A 87 6.01 3.62 -12.91
N ILE A 88 7.17 3.18 -12.46
CA ILE A 88 7.96 2.21 -13.24
C ILE A 88 7.59 0.76 -12.88
N GLY A 89 7.02 0.52 -11.71
CA GLY A 89 6.86 -0.82 -11.16
C GLY A 89 5.45 -1.38 -11.18
N VAL A 90 4.42 -0.55 -11.01
CA VAL A 90 3.05 -1.04 -10.93
C VAL A 90 2.49 -1.32 -12.33
N THR A 91 2.13 -2.56 -12.60
CA THR A 91 1.57 -2.99 -13.88
C THR A 91 0.06 -3.15 -13.85
N ALA A 92 -0.53 -3.36 -12.69
CA ALA A 92 -1.98 -3.49 -12.53
C ALA A 92 -2.39 -3.10 -11.12
N LEU A 93 -3.59 -2.55 -11.01
CA LEU A 93 -4.20 -2.19 -9.74
C LEU A 93 -5.68 -2.55 -9.81
N LYS A 94 -6.13 -3.37 -8.86
CA LYS A 94 -7.55 -3.75 -8.78
C LYS A 94 -8.10 -3.31 -7.44
N GLY A 95 -8.96 -2.29 -7.48
CA GLY A 95 -9.53 -1.66 -6.30
C GLY A 95 -9.30 -0.16 -6.30
N SER A 96 -9.15 0.42 -5.13
CA SER A 96 -9.01 1.87 -4.97
C SER A 96 -7.55 2.31 -4.94
N TYR A 97 -7.16 3.19 -5.86
CA TYR A 97 -5.87 3.85 -5.85
C TYR A 97 -5.67 4.68 -4.57
N TYR A 98 -6.73 5.37 -4.14
CA TYR A 98 -6.68 6.19 -2.93
C TYR A 98 -6.45 5.34 -1.67
N ASN A 99 -6.96 4.10 -1.66
CA ASN A 99 -6.67 3.16 -0.60
C ASN A 99 -5.17 2.85 -0.51
N VAL A 100 -4.50 2.67 -1.63
CA VAL A 100 -3.06 2.41 -1.68
C VAL A 100 -2.27 3.63 -1.22
N MET A 101 -2.77 4.83 -1.50
CA MET A 101 -2.18 6.08 -1.01
C MET A 101 -2.33 6.25 0.50
N GLY A 102 -3.29 5.55 1.12
CA GLY A 102 -3.48 5.56 2.57
C GLY A 102 -4.87 5.90 3.07
N LEU A 103 -5.77 6.39 2.20
CA LEU A 103 -7.13 6.77 2.62
C LEU A 103 -8.15 6.43 1.54
N PRO A 104 -9.07 5.46 1.79
CA PRO A 104 -10.09 5.05 0.82
C PRO A 104 -11.27 6.06 0.81
N VAL A 105 -11.05 7.25 0.24
CA VAL A 105 -11.98 8.38 0.32
C VAL A 105 -13.35 8.08 -0.27
N GLN A 106 -13.43 7.34 -1.37
CA GLN A 106 -14.71 7.03 -2.01
C GLN A 106 -15.59 6.16 -1.10
N ARG A 107 -15.00 5.15 -0.45
CA ARG A 107 -15.73 4.29 0.48
C ARG A 107 -16.15 5.04 1.74
N ILE A 108 -15.31 5.98 2.22
CA ILE A 108 -15.65 6.84 3.36
C ILE A 108 -16.82 7.74 2.99
N TYR A 109 -16.80 8.32 1.81
CA TYR A 109 -17.88 9.16 1.32
C TYR A 109 -19.22 8.41 1.25
N GLU A 110 -19.21 7.18 0.70
CA GLU A 110 -20.41 6.34 0.67
C GLU A 110 -20.93 6.02 2.09
N ALA A 111 -20.02 5.68 3.00
CA ALA A 111 -20.40 5.34 4.37
C ALA A 111 -21.02 6.52 5.11
N LEU A 112 -20.52 7.75 4.89
CA LEU A 112 -21.07 8.95 5.48
C LEU A 112 -22.44 9.29 4.89
N ASN A 113 -22.63 9.09 3.60
CA ASN A 113 -23.92 9.31 2.96
C ASN A 113 -24.96 8.27 3.40
N ALA A 114 -24.56 7.04 3.63
CA ALA A 114 -25.48 5.98 4.09
C ALA A 114 -26.08 6.27 5.48
N LYS A 115 -25.40 7.12 6.27
CA LYS A 115 -25.92 7.56 7.57
C LYS A 115 -27.20 8.40 7.42
N GLN A 116 -27.31 9.12 6.36
CA GLN A 116 -28.45 9.99 6.08
C GLN A 116 -29.62 9.21 5.50
#